data_c74d26ad9de0f6f34beef24929f05ecf
#
_entry.id   c74d26ad9de0f6f34beef24929f05ecf
#
_cell.length_a   1.000
_cell.length_b   1.000
_cell.length_c   1.000
_cell.angle_alpha   90.00
_cell.angle_beta   90.00
_cell.angle_gamma   90.00
#
_symmetry.space_group_name_H-M   'P 1'
#
loop_
_entity.id
_entity.type
_entity.pdbx_description
1 polymer ?
#
loop_
_entity_poly.entity_id
_entity_poly.type
_entity_poly.pdbx_seq_one_letter_code
_entity_poly.pdbx_strand_id
1 'polypeptide(L)'
;MSQDMINNRFLEESVFAIADGYCVINLTKNIVRGSMYQVVNGKKYNLNEQLGLPENSSLQSLVDAWALTIPEEGLQDFLHEFDRERLLKRFENGERHISFRYWTRTATFEPMLAEDHMALYREEETGDIIAVNYVLDRTEHYRLEEKERALEKSNREYAKLLEEEKKHTAMIEELTKKLQSQLELFTVSIPGGVKISNDDPEYSFKYVSEQFANMLGYATPKELMDASGGNIIGLAHP
;
A
#
# COMPACT_ATOMS: atom_id res chain seq x y z
N MET A 1 51.69 6.34 -9.96
CA MET A 1 50.22 6.52 -10.15
C MET A 1 50.01 8.02 -10.38
N SER A 2 49.45 8.41 -11.53
CA SER A 2 49.19 9.81 -11.79
C SER A 2 48.10 10.36 -10.88
N GLN A 3 48.10 11.67 -10.60
CA GLN A 3 47.08 12.35 -9.77
C GLN A 3 45.67 12.09 -10.35
N ASP A 4 45.57 12.00 -11.66
CA ASP A 4 44.29 11.75 -12.38
C ASP A 4 43.74 10.34 -12.11
N MET A 5 44.62 9.31 -12.00
CA MET A 5 44.18 7.97 -11.62
C MET A 5 43.67 7.89 -10.19
N ILE A 6 44.27 8.66 -9.27
CA ILE A 6 43.82 8.75 -7.89
C ILE A 6 42.46 9.46 -7.80
N ASN A 7 42.30 10.56 -8.52
CA ASN A 7 41.05 11.33 -8.55
C ASN A 7 39.91 10.51 -9.16
N ASN A 8 40.14 9.81 -10.27
CA ASN A 8 39.12 8.97 -10.90
C ASN A 8 38.69 7.80 -9.99
N ARG A 9 39.65 7.13 -9.35
CA ARG A 9 39.34 6.03 -8.42
C ARG A 9 38.55 6.53 -7.21
N PHE A 10 38.91 7.67 -6.64
CA PHE A 10 38.20 8.28 -5.52
C PHE A 10 36.78 8.69 -5.93
N LEU A 11 36.59 9.23 -7.12
CA LEU A 11 35.28 9.60 -7.66
C LEU A 11 34.39 8.34 -7.86
N GLU A 12 34.94 7.29 -8.46
CA GLU A 12 34.25 6.01 -8.63
C GLU A 12 33.84 5.39 -7.28
N GLU A 13 34.76 5.31 -6.34
CA GLU A 13 34.45 4.79 -5.00
C GLU A 13 33.37 5.62 -4.28
N SER A 14 33.39 6.95 -4.47
CA SER A 14 32.38 7.85 -3.91
C SER A 14 31.01 7.67 -4.54
N VAL A 15 30.94 7.47 -5.85
CA VAL A 15 29.67 7.21 -6.58
C VAL A 15 29.10 5.85 -6.17
N PHE A 16 29.94 4.81 -6.08
CA PHE A 16 29.50 3.47 -5.62
C PHE A 16 29.07 3.41 -4.16
N ALA A 17 29.42 4.40 -3.35
CA ALA A 17 28.91 4.51 -1.98
C ALA A 17 27.43 4.94 -1.92
N ILE A 18 26.91 5.55 -3.00
CA ILE A 18 25.57 6.13 -3.04
C ILE A 18 24.70 5.60 -4.19
N ALA A 19 25.30 4.95 -5.18
CA ALA A 19 24.62 4.49 -6.40
C ALA A 19 24.73 2.96 -6.54
N ASP A 20 23.65 2.34 -6.98
CA ASP A 20 23.58 0.90 -7.25
C ASP A 20 24.15 0.53 -8.63
N GLY A 21 24.34 1.51 -9.50
CA GLY A 21 24.94 1.34 -10.82
C GLY A 21 25.61 2.61 -11.33
N TYR A 22 26.61 2.44 -12.21
CA TYR A 22 27.35 3.56 -12.75
C TYR A 22 27.96 3.23 -14.11
N CYS A 23 27.88 4.17 -15.06
CA CYS A 23 28.65 4.15 -16.31
C CYS A 23 28.90 5.57 -16.86
N VAL A 24 29.92 5.69 -17.69
CA VAL A 24 30.25 6.92 -18.40
C VAL A 24 30.06 6.70 -19.89
N ILE A 25 29.32 7.59 -20.54
CA ILE A 25 28.95 7.48 -21.96
C ILE A 25 29.49 8.69 -22.69
N ASN A 26 30.33 8.46 -23.69
CA ASN A 26 30.70 9.48 -24.66
C ASN A 26 29.62 9.53 -25.75
N LEU A 27 28.70 10.48 -25.65
CA LEU A 27 27.58 10.62 -26.58
C LEU A 27 28.06 11.04 -27.97
N THR A 28 29.13 11.87 -28.09
CA THR A 28 29.68 12.30 -29.37
C THR A 28 30.23 11.10 -30.15
N LYS A 29 31.00 10.22 -29.51
CA LYS A 29 31.63 9.07 -30.14
C LYS A 29 30.77 7.82 -30.12
N ASN A 30 29.62 7.84 -29.44
CA ASN A 30 28.74 6.70 -29.24
C ASN A 30 29.47 5.52 -28.56
N ILE A 31 30.14 5.77 -27.44
CA ILE A 31 30.94 4.76 -26.73
C ILE A 31 30.63 4.84 -25.24
N VAL A 32 30.39 3.69 -24.63
CA VAL A 32 30.38 3.54 -23.17
C VAL A 32 31.82 3.32 -22.70
N ARG A 33 32.34 4.25 -21.90
CA ARG A 33 33.76 4.22 -21.46
C ARG A 33 33.97 3.18 -20.37
N GLY A 34 34.88 2.25 -20.60
CA GLY A 34 35.27 1.22 -19.64
C GLY A 34 34.18 0.17 -19.41
N SER A 35 34.12 -0.33 -18.20
CA SER A 35 33.13 -1.31 -17.76
C SER A 35 32.00 -0.70 -16.97
N MET A 36 30.80 -1.21 -17.16
CA MET A 36 29.64 -0.86 -16.37
C MET A 36 29.54 -1.79 -15.16
N TYR A 37 29.11 -1.23 -14.07
CA TYR A 37 28.96 -2.01 -12.83
C TYR A 37 27.60 -1.79 -12.19
N GLN A 38 27.13 -2.85 -11.52
CA GLN A 38 25.98 -2.77 -10.60
C GLN A 38 26.37 -3.36 -9.24
N VAL A 39 25.89 -2.75 -8.18
CA VAL A 39 26.00 -3.26 -6.81
C VAL A 39 24.66 -3.85 -6.41
N VAL A 40 24.64 -5.12 -6.05
CA VAL A 40 23.46 -5.82 -5.55
C VAL A 40 23.84 -6.48 -4.23
N ASN A 41 23.14 -6.13 -3.16
CA ASN A 41 23.41 -6.62 -1.80
C ASN A 41 24.89 -6.47 -1.38
N GLY A 42 25.50 -5.33 -1.72
CA GLY A 42 26.88 -5.00 -1.41
C GLY A 42 27.95 -5.71 -2.27
N LYS A 43 27.53 -6.52 -3.25
CA LYS A 43 28.42 -7.20 -4.21
C LYS A 43 28.41 -6.49 -5.55
N LYS A 44 29.62 -6.18 -6.07
CA LYS A 44 29.81 -5.53 -7.37
C LYS A 44 29.80 -6.56 -8.49
N TYR A 45 29.00 -6.34 -9.52
CA TYR A 45 28.87 -7.16 -10.73
C TYR A 45 29.30 -6.35 -11.95
N ASN A 46 30.03 -6.99 -12.85
CA ASN A 46 30.38 -6.41 -14.14
C ASN A 46 29.23 -6.67 -15.14
N LEU A 47 28.51 -5.61 -15.51
CA LEU A 47 27.38 -5.72 -16.42
C LEU A 47 27.80 -6.01 -17.87
N ASN A 48 29.01 -5.62 -18.30
CA ASN A 48 29.50 -5.96 -19.63
C ASN A 48 29.58 -7.47 -19.81
N GLU A 49 30.14 -8.18 -18.83
CA GLU A 49 30.23 -9.66 -18.86
C GLU A 49 28.84 -10.30 -18.90
N GLN A 50 27.91 -9.80 -18.10
CA GLN A 50 26.55 -10.36 -18.03
C GLN A 50 25.72 -10.12 -19.30
N LEU A 51 25.89 -8.96 -19.93
CA LEU A 51 25.19 -8.60 -21.16
C LEU A 51 25.93 -9.12 -22.42
N GLY A 52 27.09 -9.77 -22.25
CA GLY A 52 27.90 -10.24 -23.37
C GLY A 52 28.48 -9.10 -24.21
N LEU A 53 28.71 -7.93 -23.60
CA LEU A 53 29.21 -6.75 -24.26
C LEU A 53 30.72 -6.58 -24.01
N PRO A 54 31.53 -6.25 -25.04
CA PRO A 54 32.93 -5.87 -24.82
C PRO A 54 33.01 -4.52 -24.09
N GLU A 55 34.16 -4.25 -23.48
CA GLU A 55 34.46 -2.89 -23.00
C GLU A 55 34.43 -1.88 -24.16
N ASN A 56 34.05 -0.66 -23.86
CA ASN A 56 33.86 0.41 -24.83
C ASN A 56 32.86 0.10 -25.95
N SER A 57 31.81 -0.66 -25.62
CA SER A 57 30.68 -0.90 -26.53
C SER A 57 29.97 0.39 -26.90
N SER A 58 29.24 0.40 -28.01
CA SER A 58 28.38 1.55 -28.34
C SER A 58 27.23 1.69 -27.35
N LEU A 59 26.73 2.91 -27.18
CA LEU A 59 25.50 3.15 -26.39
C LEU A 59 24.33 2.34 -26.97
N GLN A 60 24.24 2.24 -28.30
CA GLN A 60 23.15 1.47 -28.92
C GLN A 60 23.23 -0.01 -28.53
N SER A 61 24.44 -0.62 -28.58
CA SER A 61 24.60 -2.02 -28.17
C SER A 61 24.22 -2.23 -26.69
N LEU A 62 24.54 -1.26 -25.82
CA LEU A 62 24.14 -1.30 -24.44
C LEU A 62 22.61 -1.23 -24.31
N VAL A 63 21.97 -0.27 -24.97
CA VAL A 63 20.52 -0.06 -24.93
C VAL A 63 19.79 -1.31 -25.44
N ASP A 64 20.24 -1.89 -26.56
CA ASP A 64 19.64 -3.11 -27.14
C ASP A 64 19.74 -4.31 -26.18
N ALA A 65 20.90 -4.49 -25.55
CA ALA A 65 21.09 -5.57 -24.58
C ALA A 65 20.28 -5.35 -23.30
N TRP A 66 20.23 -4.10 -22.80
CA TRP A 66 19.47 -3.77 -21.60
C TRP A 66 17.96 -3.82 -21.82
N ALA A 67 17.48 -3.48 -23.02
CA ALA A 67 16.08 -3.56 -23.42
C ALA A 67 15.46 -4.96 -23.19
N LEU A 68 16.29 -6.03 -23.26
CA LEU A 68 15.85 -7.39 -22.97
C LEU A 68 15.47 -7.63 -21.51
N THR A 69 15.84 -6.73 -20.61
CA THR A 69 15.52 -6.79 -19.17
C THR A 69 14.30 -5.95 -18.80
N ILE A 70 13.81 -5.14 -19.73
CA ILE A 70 12.71 -4.18 -19.53
C ILE A 70 11.37 -4.88 -19.83
N PRO A 71 10.35 -4.77 -18.97
CA PRO A 71 8.98 -5.19 -19.28
C PRO A 71 8.42 -4.47 -20.51
N GLU A 72 7.54 -5.16 -21.26
CA GLU A 72 6.96 -4.64 -22.51
C GLU A 72 6.28 -3.26 -22.33
N GLU A 73 5.58 -3.07 -21.20
CA GLU A 73 4.85 -1.83 -20.90
C GLU A 73 5.75 -0.59 -20.78
N GLY A 74 7.02 -0.77 -20.36
CA GLY A 74 7.98 0.33 -20.17
C GLY A 74 9.04 0.43 -21.26
N LEU A 75 9.08 -0.52 -22.19
CA LEU A 75 10.15 -0.64 -23.16
C LEU A 75 10.27 0.58 -24.09
N GLN A 76 9.16 1.08 -24.59
CA GLN A 76 9.16 2.23 -25.51
C GLN A 76 9.65 3.52 -24.83
N ASP A 77 9.23 3.75 -23.59
CA ASP A 77 9.68 4.90 -22.79
C ASP A 77 11.19 4.79 -22.50
N PHE A 78 11.67 3.60 -22.14
CA PHE A 78 13.09 3.35 -21.94
C PHE A 78 13.90 3.65 -23.19
N LEU A 79 13.53 3.07 -24.34
CA LEU A 79 14.22 3.29 -25.62
C LEU A 79 14.23 4.78 -26.02
N HIS A 80 13.12 5.48 -25.74
CA HIS A 80 13.00 6.90 -26.02
C HIS A 80 13.91 7.76 -25.13
N GLU A 81 14.00 7.44 -23.82
CA GLU A 81 14.85 8.21 -22.89
C GLU A 81 16.36 7.98 -23.13
N PHE A 82 16.75 6.76 -23.57
CA PHE A 82 18.13 6.41 -23.89
C PHE A 82 18.52 6.64 -25.37
N ASP A 83 17.65 7.23 -26.17
CA ASP A 83 17.98 7.57 -27.55
C ASP A 83 19.12 8.61 -27.59
N ARG A 84 20.21 8.25 -28.28
CA ARG A 84 21.44 9.06 -28.35
C ARG A 84 21.20 10.45 -28.97
N GLU A 85 20.45 10.50 -30.05
CA GLU A 85 20.20 11.79 -30.75
C GLU A 85 19.37 12.71 -29.90
N ARG A 86 18.39 12.14 -29.20
CA ARG A 86 17.61 12.89 -28.24
C ARG A 86 18.45 13.41 -27.07
N LEU A 87 19.34 12.61 -26.49
CA LEU A 87 20.24 13.04 -25.42
C LEU A 87 21.14 14.19 -25.86
N LEU A 88 21.71 14.11 -27.07
CA LEU A 88 22.51 15.21 -27.67
C LEU A 88 21.66 16.46 -27.83
N LYS A 89 20.44 16.36 -28.34
CA LYS A 89 19.52 17.50 -28.52
C LYS A 89 19.11 18.12 -27.18
N ARG A 90 18.87 17.32 -26.15
CA ARG A 90 18.61 17.82 -24.79
C ARG A 90 19.78 18.63 -24.25
N PHE A 91 21.00 18.13 -24.44
CA PHE A 91 22.21 18.89 -24.09
C PHE A 91 22.32 20.21 -24.83
N GLU A 92 22.07 20.26 -26.15
CA GLU A 92 22.07 21.47 -26.97
C GLU A 92 21.01 22.47 -26.49
N ASN A 93 19.85 21.99 -26.03
CA ASN A 93 18.79 22.81 -25.45
C ASN A 93 19.10 23.33 -24.03
N GLY A 94 20.31 23.04 -23.51
CA GLY A 94 20.75 23.52 -22.21
C GLY A 94 20.42 22.59 -21.02
N GLU A 95 19.83 21.46 -21.27
CA GLU A 95 19.55 20.45 -20.20
C GLU A 95 20.85 19.77 -19.77
N ARG A 96 21.10 19.73 -18.47
CA ARG A 96 22.33 19.18 -17.89
C ARG A 96 22.10 18.01 -16.97
N HIS A 97 20.87 17.81 -16.53
CA HIS A 97 20.47 16.70 -15.66
C HIS A 97 19.19 16.08 -16.17
N ILE A 98 19.21 14.79 -16.34
CA ILE A 98 18.09 13.98 -16.80
C ILE A 98 17.85 12.92 -15.75
N SER A 99 16.61 12.68 -15.38
CA SER A 99 16.24 11.53 -14.55
C SER A 99 14.95 10.90 -15.03
N PHE A 100 14.87 9.60 -14.96
CA PHE A 100 13.67 8.84 -15.28
C PHE A 100 13.67 7.49 -14.57
N ARG A 101 12.49 6.90 -14.44
CA ARG A 101 12.29 5.61 -13.74
C ARG A 101 11.73 4.57 -14.68
N TYR A 102 12.19 3.35 -14.51
CA TYR A 102 11.68 2.22 -15.28
C TYR A 102 11.89 0.91 -14.51
N TRP A 103 11.05 -0.08 -14.79
CA TRP A 103 11.26 -1.43 -14.28
C TRP A 103 12.28 -2.17 -15.13
N THR A 104 13.20 -2.85 -14.47
CA THR A 104 14.24 -3.67 -15.08
C THR A 104 14.55 -4.87 -14.17
N ARG A 105 15.66 -5.54 -14.44
CA ARG A 105 16.20 -6.61 -13.59
C ARG A 105 17.58 -6.24 -13.10
N THR A 106 17.88 -6.67 -11.86
CA THR A 106 19.24 -6.58 -11.30
C THR A 106 20.18 -7.54 -12.01
N ALA A 107 21.48 -7.40 -11.73
CA ALA A 107 22.50 -8.35 -12.12
C ALA A 107 22.26 -9.79 -11.61
N THR A 108 21.37 -9.97 -10.64
CA THR A 108 20.91 -11.29 -10.15
C THR A 108 19.52 -11.67 -10.68
N PHE A 109 19.04 -10.97 -11.70
CA PHE A 109 17.75 -11.17 -12.38
C PHE A 109 16.50 -10.90 -11.50
N GLU A 110 16.64 -10.23 -10.37
CA GLU A 110 15.51 -9.81 -9.55
C GLU A 110 14.85 -8.54 -10.12
N PRO A 111 13.53 -8.38 -10.02
CA PRO A 111 12.85 -7.16 -10.44
C PRO A 111 13.37 -5.94 -9.67
N MET A 112 13.70 -4.87 -10.39
CA MET A 112 14.22 -3.62 -9.85
C MET A 112 13.51 -2.43 -10.47
N LEU A 113 13.06 -1.49 -9.64
CA LEU A 113 12.67 -0.15 -10.10
C LEU A 113 13.91 0.72 -10.13
N ALA A 114 14.50 0.86 -11.30
CA ALA A 114 15.65 1.72 -11.51
C ALA A 114 15.24 3.19 -11.60
N GLU A 115 15.96 4.05 -10.92
CA GLU A 115 15.92 5.50 -11.12
C GLU A 115 17.28 5.92 -11.67
N ASP A 116 17.32 6.19 -12.98
CA ASP A 116 18.51 6.67 -13.67
C ASP A 116 18.65 8.17 -13.54
N HIS A 117 19.87 8.58 -13.31
CA HIS A 117 20.29 9.99 -13.29
C HIS A 117 21.46 10.16 -14.23
N MET A 118 21.32 11.03 -15.23
CA MET A 118 22.37 11.39 -16.16
C MET A 118 22.79 12.84 -15.97
N ALA A 119 24.07 13.08 -15.73
CA ALA A 119 24.67 14.40 -15.81
C ALA A 119 25.36 14.57 -17.17
N LEU A 120 24.97 15.59 -17.92
CA LEU A 120 25.47 15.89 -19.25
C LEU A 120 26.44 17.05 -19.18
N TYR A 121 27.65 16.91 -19.71
CA TYR A 121 28.63 17.97 -19.78
C TYR A 121 29.48 17.87 -21.05
N ARG A 122 30.14 18.95 -21.40
CA ARG A 122 31.12 18.99 -22.47
C ARG A 122 32.52 18.82 -21.86
N GLU A 123 33.24 17.82 -22.30
CA GLU A 123 34.63 17.55 -21.88
C GLU A 123 35.55 18.64 -22.48
N GLU A 124 36.29 19.34 -21.63
CA GLU A 124 37.10 20.51 -22.06
C GLU A 124 38.20 20.13 -23.05
N GLU A 125 38.86 18.99 -22.85
CA GLU A 125 39.99 18.55 -23.66
C GLU A 125 39.62 18.11 -25.07
N THR A 126 38.49 17.43 -25.23
CA THR A 126 38.07 16.82 -26.49
C THR A 126 36.93 17.55 -27.18
N GLY A 127 36.16 18.34 -26.42
CA GLY A 127 34.91 18.96 -26.86
C GLY A 127 33.75 17.97 -26.95
N ASP A 128 33.97 16.70 -26.61
CA ASP A 128 32.93 15.66 -26.64
C ASP A 128 31.83 15.91 -25.59
N ILE A 129 30.63 15.49 -25.89
CA ILE A 129 29.51 15.50 -24.95
C ILE A 129 29.51 14.15 -24.20
N ILE A 130 29.62 14.23 -22.88
CA ILE A 130 29.69 13.11 -21.97
C ILE A 130 28.44 13.04 -21.13
N ALA A 131 27.89 11.85 -20.96
CA ALA A 131 26.87 11.53 -19.96
C ALA A 131 27.50 10.68 -18.86
N VAL A 132 27.44 11.15 -17.62
CA VAL A 132 27.71 10.35 -16.45
C VAL A 132 26.38 9.84 -15.94
N ASN A 133 26.16 8.54 -16.04
CA ASN A 133 24.95 7.87 -15.63
C ASN A 133 25.17 7.12 -14.32
N TYR A 134 24.30 7.33 -13.35
CA TYR A 134 24.21 6.52 -12.14
C TYR A 134 22.78 6.10 -11.87
N VAL A 135 22.62 4.95 -11.26
CA VAL A 135 21.34 4.27 -11.06
C VAL A 135 21.12 4.05 -9.58
N LEU A 136 19.91 4.33 -9.12
CA LEU A 136 19.45 4.04 -7.76
C LEU A 136 18.36 2.97 -7.83
N ASP A 137 18.44 1.96 -6.97
CA ASP A 137 17.35 1.00 -6.76
C ASP A 137 16.26 1.60 -5.86
N ARG A 138 15.10 1.86 -6.43
CA ARG A 138 13.93 2.40 -5.73
C ARG A 138 12.88 1.34 -5.39
N THR A 139 13.19 0.07 -5.56
CA THR A 139 12.23 -1.04 -5.40
C THR A 139 11.62 -1.06 -4.00
N GLU A 140 12.46 -0.98 -2.96
CA GLU A 140 11.98 -0.98 -1.57
C GLU A 140 11.14 0.27 -1.26
N HIS A 141 11.59 1.43 -1.70
CA HIS A 141 10.86 2.68 -1.50
C HIS A 141 9.47 2.62 -2.15
N TYR A 142 9.40 2.16 -3.39
CA TYR A 142 8.14 1.96 -4.10
C TYR A 142 7.21 0.97 -3.38
N ARG A 143 7.74 -0.16 -2.90
CA ARG A 143 6.97 -1.15 -2.13
C ARG A 143 6.40 -0.58 -0.83
N LEU A 144 7.15 0.27 -0.15
CA LEU A 144 6.69 0.95 1.05
C LEU A 144 5.57 1.93 0.74
N GLU A 145 5.73 2.77 -0.29
CA GLU A 145 4.69 3.70 -0.73
C GLU A 145 3.39 2.97 -1.12
N GLU A 146 3.48 1.85 -1.84
CA GLU A 146 2.32 1.04 -2.21
C GLU A 146 1.60 0.45 -0.98
N LYS A 147 2.37 -0.04 0.00
CA LYS A 147 1.81 -0.53 1.27
C LYS A 147 1.11 0.58 2.06
N GLU A 148 1.71 1.76 2.12
CA GLU A 148 1.11 2.93 2.79
C GLU A 148 -0.20 3.35 2.12
N ARG A 149 -0.23 3.43 0.77
CA ARG A 149 -1.44 3.73 0.00
C ARG A 149 -2.54 2.69 0.23
N ALA A 150 -2.17 1.40 0.23
CA ALA A 150 -3.12 0.32 0.50
C ALA A 150 -3.68 0.40 1.92
N LEU A 151 -2.84 0.70 2.92
CA LEU A 151 -3.24 0.86 4.30
C LEU A 151 -4.16 2.07 4.49
N GLU A 152 -3.83 3.21 3.90
CA GLU A 152 -4.69 4.40 3.93
C GLU A 152 -6.07 4.14 3.31
N LYS A 153 -6.11 3.43 2.17
CA LYS A 153 -7.36 3.04 1.53
C LYS A 153 -8.20 2.15 2.46
N SER A 154 -7.58 1.13 3.03
CA SER A 154 -8.24 0.22 3.98
C SER A 154 -8.77 0.98 5.21
N ASN A 155 -7.98 1.88 5.79
CA ASN A 155 -8.39 2.69 6.94
C ASN A 155 -9.60 3.59 6.62
N ARG A 156 -9.66 4.16 5.41
CA ARG A 156 -10.81 4.97 4.97
C ARG A 156 -12.08 4.11 4.82
N GLU A 157 -11.94 2.90 4.30
CA GLU A 157 -13.06 1.95 4.18
C GLU A 157 -13.56 1.52 5.57
N TYR A 158 -12.65 1.19 6.49
CA TYR A 158 -12.97 0.87 7.88
C TYR A 158 -13.69 2.01 8.60
N ALA A 159 -13.23 3.23 8.41
CA ALA A 159 -13.88 4.41 9.03
C ALA A 159 -15.32 4.60 8.55
N LYS A 160 -15.60 4.34 7.26
CA LYS A 160 -16.97 4.39 6.71
C LYS A 160 -17.85 3.31 7.33
N LEU A 161 -17.39 2.07 7.39
CA LEU A 161 -18.13 0.96 7.98
C LEU A 161 -18.44 1.21 9.46
N LEU A 162 -17.47 1.73 10.22
CA LEU A 162 -17.68 2.08 11.64
C LEU A 162 -18.72 3.18 11.81
N GLU A 163 -18.77 4.16 10.93
CA GLU A 163 -19.78 5.22 10.96
C GLU A 163 -21.18 4.69 10.63
N GLU A 164 -21.28 3.76 9.67
CA GLU A 164 -22.54 3.08 9.35
C GLU A 164 -23.03 2.20 10.52
N GLU A 165 -22.13 1.44 11.13
CA GLU A 165 -22.44 0.62 12.32
C GLU A 165 -22.98 1.48 13.48
N LYS A 166 -22.35 2.63 13.76
CA LYS A 166 -22.83 3.56 14.77
C LYS A 166 -24.23 4.07 14.48
N LYS A 167 -24.53 4.40 13.23
CA LYS A 167 -25.88 4.83 12.81
C LYS A 167 -26.91 3.72 13.01
N HIS A 168 -26.59 2.49 12.63
CA HIS A 168 -27.47 1.35 12.84
C HIS A 168 -27.72 1.08 14.34
N THR A 169 -26.67 1.14 15.16
CA THR A 169 -26.81 0.96 16.62
C THR A 169 -27.70 2.02 17.22
N ALA A 170 -27.50 3.29 16.89
CA ALA A 170 -28.36 4.39 17.36
C ALA A 170 -29.82 4.22 16.93
N MET A 171 -30.07 3.77 15.69
CA MET A 171 -31.41 3.49 15.18
C MET A 171 -32.07 2.34 15.94
N ILE A 172 -31.34 1.26 16.24
CA ILE A 172 -31.84 0.13 17.02
C ILE A 172 -32.20 0.57 18.43
N GLU A 173 -31.36 1.38 19.07
CA GLU A 173 -31.63 1.92 20.41
C GLU A 173 -32.90 2.78 20.43
N GLU A 174 -33.10 3.66 19.45
CA GLU A 174 -34.27 4.49 19.31
C GLU A 174 -35.54 3.65 19.10
N LEU A 175 -35.50 2.66 18.20
CA LEU A 175 -36.61 1.75 17.96
C LEU A 175 -36.96 0.92 19.19
N THR A 176 -35.96 0.42 19.91
CA THR A 176 -36.16 -0.35 21.15
C THR A 176 -36.85 0.50 22.21
N LYS A 177 -36.42 1.74 22.41
CA LYS A 177 -37.00 2.69 23.33
C LYS A 177 -38.46 3.03 22.99
N LYS A 178 -38.76 3.21 21.69
CA LYS A 178 -40.11 3.46 21.20
C LYS A 178 -41.04 2.27 21.43
N LEU A 179 -40.55 1.04 21.15
CA LEU A 179 -41.29 -0.19 21.42
C LEU A 179 -41.58 -0.40 22.90
N GLN A 180 -40.62 -0.14 23.78
CA GLN A 180 -40.82 -0.18 25.23
C GLN A 180 -41.91 0.77 25.68
N SER A 181 -41.84 2.05 25.22
CA SER A 181 -42.88 3.05 25.57
C SER A 181 -44.28 2.65 25.06
N GLN A 182 -44.39 2.06 23.85
CA GLN A 182 -45.64 1.55 23.31
C GLN A 182 -46.18 0.37 24.14
N LEU A 183 -45.31 -0.57 24.56
CA LEU A 183 -45.69 -1.68 25.42
C LEU A 183 -46.22 -1.20 26.80
N GLU A 184 -45.53 -0.21 27.39
CA GLU A 184 -45.98 0.40 28.67
C GLU A 184 -47.39 1.03 28.52
N LEU A 185 -47.58 1.84 27.46
CA LEU A 185 -48.91 2.45 27.20
C LEU A 185 -49.98 1.36 26.96
N PHE A 186 -49.65 0.31 26.24
CA PHE A 186 -50.57 -0.79 25.98
C PHE A 186 -50.94 -1.53 27.26
N THR A 187 -49.94 -1.84 28.10
CA THR A 187 -50.19 -2.57 29.38
C THR A 187 -51.00 -1.73 30.38
N VAL A 188 -50.85 -0.40 30.38
CA VAL A 188 -51.68 0.48 31.27
C VAL A 188 -53.10 0.65 30.74
N SER A 189 -53.34 0.57 29.43
CA SER A 189 -54.65 0.77 28.81
C SER A 189 -55.56 -0.45 28.85
N ILE A 190 -55.07 -1.65 29.15
CA ILE A 190 -55.87 -2.86 29.19
C ILE A 190 -56.50 -3.03 30.59
N PRO A 191 -57.82 -2.96 30.71
CA PRO A 191 -58.48 -3.28 31.98
C PRO A 191 -58.28 -4.77 32.26
N GLY A 192 -57.58 -5.10 33.33
CA GLY A 192 -57.47 -6.53 33.73
C GLY A 192 -56.06 -7.10 33.70
N GLY A 193 -55.08 -6.28 33.38
CA GLY A 193 -53.68 -6.71 33.40
C GLY A 193 -53.30 -7.65 32.28
N VAL A 194 -52.00 -7.75 32.01
CA VAL A 194 -51.37 -8.51 30.90
C VAL A 194 -50.35 -9.50 31.46
N LYS A 195 -50.44 -10.74 30.99
CA LYS A 195 -49.38 -11.73 31.13
C LYS A 195 -48.94 -12.26 29.78
N ILE A 196 -47.68 -12.61 29.62
CA ILE A 196 -47.13 -13.30 28.49
C ILE A 196 -46.42 -14.54 29.03
N SER A 197 -46.75 -15.72 28.53
CA SER A 197 -46.12 -17.00 28.93
C SER A 197 -45.34 -17.56 27.77
N ASN A 198 -44.32 -18.37 28.07
CA ASN A 198 -43.67 -19.20 27.09
C ASN A 198 -44.59 -20.40 26.73
N ASP A 199 -44.37 -20.99 25.55
CA ASP A 199 -45.04 -22.20 25.11
C ASP A 199 -44.22 -23.42 25.57
N ASP A 200 -44.07 -23.56 26.90
CA ASP A 200 -43.43 -24.68 27.57
C ASP A 200 -44.47 -25.48 28.41
N PRO A 201 -44.19 -26.70 28.85
CA PRO A 201 -45.12 -27.52 29.60
C PRO A 201 -45.62 -26.87 30.87
N GLU A 202 -44.90 -25.93 31.46
CA GLU A 202 -45.23 -25.26 32.71
C GLU A 202 -45.86 -23.89 32.47
N TYR A 203 -45.89 -23.41 31.21
CA TYR A 203 -46.33 -22.06 30.81
C TYR A 203 -45.64 -20.98 31.65
N SER A 204 -44.32 -21.05 31.67
CA SER A 204 -43.50 -20.11 32.44
C SER A 204 -43.74 -18.65 32.01
N PHE A 205 -43.74 -17.73 32.98
CA PHE A 205 -43.99 -16.31 32.72
C PHE A 205 -42.80 -15.65 32.06
N LYS A 206 -43.05 -15.09 30.89
CA LYS A 206 -42.10 -14.20 30.20
C LYS A 206 -42.28 -12.72 30.61
N TYR A 207 -43.51 -12.33 30.88
CA TYR A 207 -43.88 -10.99 31.32
C TYR A 207 -45.17 -11.02 32.13
N VAL A 208 -45.24 -10.19 33.17
CA VAL A 208 -46.42 -9.95 34.00
C VAL A 208 -46.51 -8.48 34.28
N SER A 209 -47.67 -7.84 34.03
CA SER A 209 -47.91 -6.44 34.36
C SER A 209 -48.24 -6.28 35.83
N GLU A 210 -48.03 -5.05 36.38
CA GLU A 210 -48.41 -4.73 37.75
C GLU A 210 -49.92 -4.93 37.99
N GLN A 211 -50.75 -4.54 37.02
CA GLN A 211 -52.21 -4.72 37.13
C GLN A 211 -52.57 -6.22 37.27
N PHE A 212 -51.91 -7.10 36.51
CA PHE A 212 -52.16 -8.54 36.64
C PHE A 212 -51.74 -9.07 38.00
N ALA A 213 -50.57 -8.64 38.50
CA ALA A 213 -50.14 -9.00 39.84
C ALA A 213 -51.13 -8.49 40.94
N ASN A 214 -51.52 -7.24 40.83
CA ASN A 214 -52.47 -6.62 41.75
C ASN A 214 -53.86 -7.32 41.75
N MET A 215 -54.35 -7.75 40.58
CA MET A 215 -55.61 -8.50 40.45
C MET A 215 -55.56 -9.83 41.18
N LEU A 216 -54.39 -10.41 41.28
CA LEU A 216 -54.17 -11.69 42.00
C LEU A 216 -53.76 -11.49 43.45
N GLY A 217 -53.74 -10.24 43.93
CA GLY A 217 -53.47 -9.91 45.34
C GLY A 217 -51.99 -9.73 45.69
N TYR A 218 -51.11 -9.67 44.69
CA TYR A 218 -49.67 -9.42 44.88
C TYR A 218 -49.35 -7.95 44.66
N ALA A 219 -48.43 -7.38 45.44
CA ALA A 219 -48.07 -5.99 45.33
C ALA A 219 -47.20 -5.67 44.11
N THR A 220 -46.45 -6.63 43.63
CA THR A 220 -45.53 -6.50 42.46
C THR A 220 -45.51 -7.73 41.59
N PRO A 221 -45.18 -7.62 40.30
CA PRO A 221 -44.93 -8.74 39.40
C PRO A 221 -43.87 -9.72 39.93
N LYS A 222 -42.85 -9.23 40.60
CA LYS A 222 -41.80 -10.04 41.21
C LYS A 222 -42.34 -10.92 42.32
N GLU A 223 -43.15 -10.36 43.20
CA GLU A 223 -43.78 -11.11 44.31
C GLU A 223 -44.67 -12.22 43.78
N LEU A 224 -45.44 -11.95 42.72
CA LEU A 224 -46.23 -12.99 42.03
C LEU A 224 -45.37 -14.08 41.41
N MET A 225 -44.27 -13.72 40.70
CA MET A 225 -43.38 -14.67 40.12
C MET A 225 -42.69 -15.54 41.17
N ASP A 226 -42.22 -14.95 42.26
CA ASP A 226 -41.55 -15.66 43.33
C ASP A 226 -42.55 -16.65 44.03
N ALA A 227 -43.79 -16.22 44.26
CA ALA A 227 -44.83 -17.03 44.90
C ALA A 227 -45.35 -18.19 44.00
N SER A 228 -45.43 -17.96 42.69
CA SER A 228 -45.92 -18.92 41.70
C SER A 228 -44.81 -19.87 41.14
N GLY A 229 -43.58 -19.72 41.58
CA GLY A 229 -42.44 -20.42 40.93
C GLY A 229 -42.22 -19.99 39.48
N GLY A 230 -42.71 -18.78 39.07
CA GLY A 230 -42.53 -18.22 37.75
C GLY A 230 -43.42 -18.83 36.66
N ASN A 231 -44.46 -19.55 36.98
CA ASN A 231 -45.30 -20.20 35.98
C ASN A 231 -46.81 -20.16 36.35
N ILE A 232 -47.66 -20.49 35.36
CA ILE A 232 -49.14 -20.48 35.57
C ILE A 232 -49.60 -21.61 36.48
N ILE A 233 -48.95 -22.77 36.45
CA ILE A 233 -49.35 -23.93 37.23
C ILE A 233 -49.22 -23.63 38.73
N GLY A 234 -48.16 -22.94 39.11
CA GLY A 234 -47.95 -22.47 40.49
C GLY A 234 -49.00 -21.49 41.02
N LEU A 235 -49.76 -20.81 40.11
CA LEU A 235 -50.91 -19.99 40.49
C LEU A 235 -52.22 -20.81 40.67
N ALA A 236 -52.32 -21.96 40.02
CA ALA A 236 -53.54 -22.76 39.99
C ALA A 236 -53.69 -23.69 41.20
N HIS A 237 -52.61 -23.91 41.95
CA HIS A 237 -52.60 -24.72 43.17
C HIS A 237 -51.91 -24.00 44.33
N PRO A 238 -52.63 -23.63 45.39
CA PRO A 238 -52.00 -23.24 46.64
C PRO A 238 -51.35 -24.45 47.31
#